data_827552b770e158dd9f3e566c4e69d92b
#
_entry.id   827552b770e158dd9f3e566c4e69d92b
#
_cell.length_a   1.000
_cell.length_b   1.000
_cell.length_c   1.000
_cell.angle_alpha   90.00
_cell.angle_beta   90.00
_cell.angle_gamma   90.00
#
_symmetry.space_group_name_H-M   'P 1'
#
loop_
_entity.id
_entity.type
_entity.pdbx_description
1 polymer ?
#
loop_
_entity_poly.entity_id
_entity_poly.type
_entity_poly.pdbx_seq_one_letter_code
_entity_poly.pdbx_strand_id
1 'polypeptide(L)'
;MKTLLKITGGILATIILLMIIAFIAINTDYVQNKALHYAIEKLSKRLKTEVKAERISINFLKFTLDLHGISAVLHGKKTDNFLSVKSMRLRGYSVELNELKFVTDNYKPRKNEGRPKRGWFDAGHLDITANLKLHINHWQKDSINASIFEGTAIDTLSGFHINDLHMQVTSDFKNLYVQNAFIRQGNTEIHIPEVEMQLPSKKKGIGLSYHTTKPLTARVILQDISRLFTPALAQFTLPLGLSVNVSGTDNTMVFDDIQIKTEDEKFQLAASGGIEHLKNKYLLNISFHVDKMTAKQGSAAQIIQQFPVKKYMMKQLGNLGNISYKGDFSVLRKREVFSGLIGTVVGDISLQSLIINDSTKYISGKVGTNNLELGKALGMDDIGKIMADATFEFDISKERTAKMRQQLGGKLPMGTLKAKVDEAKYKVLKVKNATLEMSSNGAVAEGLLVISSRILDSKFSCTFTDTNEMHKMKVKPAVKVKLFSKKKKEKD
;
A
#
# COMPACT_ATOMS: atom_id res chain seq x y z
N MET A 1 49.98 -30.17 66.29
CA MET A 1 49.97 -29.49 65.00
C MET A 1 49.67 -30.40 63.79
N LYS A 2 50.33 -31.55 63.60
CA LYS A 2 50.10 -32.47 62.45
C LYS A 2 48.69 -33.08 62.41
N THR A 3 48.04 -33.33 63.57
CA THR A 3 46.68 -33.91 63.64
C THR A 3 45.61 -32.89 63.30
N LEU A 4 45.79 -31.59 63.68
CA LEU A 4 44.87 -30.52 63.37
C LEU A 4 44.90 -30.23 61.88
N LEU A 5 46.07 -30.24 61.23
CA LEU A 5 46.22 -30.06 59.78
C LEU A 5 45.54 -31.15 58.94
N LYS A 6 45.53 -32.43 59.48
CA LYS A 6 44.84 -33.52 58.82
C LYS A 6 43.30 -33.44 58.95
N ILE A 7 42.82 -32.93 60.07
CA ILE A 7 41.38 -32.74 60.28
C ILE A 7 40.84 -31.56 59.43
N THR A 8 41.56 -30.43 59.43
CA THR A 8 41.17 -29.28 58.60
C THR A 8 41.27 -29.56 57.09
N GLY A 9 42.31 -30.31 56.64
CA GLY A 9 42.44 -30.81 55.27
C GLY A 9 41.33 -31.76 54.85
N GLY A 10 40.91 -32.66 55.76
CA GLY A 10 39.75 -33.54 55.51
C GLY A 10 38.42 -32.82 55.40
N ILE A 11 38.18 -31.84 56.29
CA ILE A 11 36.95 -31.00 56.17
C ILE A 11 36.93 -30.17 54.86
N LEU A 12 38.05 -29.59 54.50
CA LEU A 12 38.13 -28.80 53.23
C LEU A 12 37.91 -29.70 52.01
N ALA A 13 38.55 -30.92 52.00
CA ALA A 13 38.34 -31.87 50.90
C ALA A 13 36.87 -32.35 50.83
N THR A 14 36.20 -32.54 51.97
CA THR A 14 34.78 -32.91 52.00
C THR A 14 33.88 -31.76 51.46
N ILE A 15 34.18 -30.53 51.84
CA ILE A 15 33.44 -29.34 51.31
C ILE A 15 33.62 -29.22 49.82
N ILE A 16 34.85 -29.38 49.31
CA ILE A 16 35.13 -29.35 47.88
C ILE A 16 34.40 -30.47 47.14
N LEU A 17 34.44 -31.68 47.70
CA LEU A 17 33.74 -32.84 47.14
C LEU A 17 32.21 -32.62 47.10
N LEU A 18 31.61 -32.07 48.16
CA LEU A 18 30.19 -31.72 48.19
C LEU A 18 29.85 -30.61 47.19
N MET A 19 30.70 -29.62 47.03
CA MET A 19 30.53 -28.60 45.98
C MET A 19 30.59 -29.21 44.56
N ILE A 20 31.53 -30.14 44.32
CA ILE A 20 31.62 -30.85 43.03
C ILE A 20 30.39 -31.72 42.79
N ILE A 21 29.91 -32.45 43.79
CA ILE A 21 28.70 -33.29 43.71
C ILE A 21 27.48 -32.38 43.45
N ALA A 22 27.34 -31.26 44.18
CA ALA A 22 26.27 -30.30 43.97
C ALA A 22 26.33 -29.69 42.56
N PHE A 23 27.54 -29.34 42.09
CA PHE A 23 27.76 -28.82 40.74
C PHE A 23 27.37 -29.85 39.67
N ILE A 24 27.79 -31.13 39.84
CA ILE A 24 27.40 -32.21 38.93
C ILE A 24 25.88 -32.43 38.99
N ALA A 25 25.28 -32.45 40.18
CA ALA A 25 23.83 -32.63 40.33
C ALA A 25 23.03 -31.50 39.64
N ILE A 26 23.45 -30.26 39.82
CA ILE A 26 22.82 -29.10 39.16
C ILE A 26 22.97 -29.16 37.62
N ASN A 27 24.07 -29.76 37.13
CA ASN A 27 24.29 -29.96 35.70
C ASN A 27 23.61 -31.23 35.12
N THR A 28 22.89 -32.01 35.93
CA THR A 28 22.14 -33.16 35.40
C THR A 28 20.80 -32.74 34.80
N ASP A 29 20.45 -33.35 33.67
CA ASP A 29 19.17 -33.10 32.96
C ASP A 29 17.95 -33.33 33.89
N TYR A 30 18.05 -34.29 34.85
CA TYR A 30 16.98 -34.59 35.79
C TYR A 30 16.65 -33.41 36.73
N VAL A 31 17.68 -32.82 37.36
CA VAL A 31 17.50 -31.69 38.28
C VAL A 31 17.06 -30.46 37.54
N GLN A 32 17.64 -30.21 36.37
CA GLN A 32 17.30 -29.06 35.53
C GLN A 32 15.85 -29.15 35.04
N ASN A 33 15.39 -30.30 34.56
CA ASN A 33 14.01 -30.47 34.10
C ASN A 33 12.99 -30.39 35.23
N LYS A 34 13.32 -30.88 36.44
CA LYS A 34 12.45 -30.73 37.62
C LYS A 34 12.30 -29.26 38.03
N ALA A 35 13.38 -28.48 37.97
CA ALA A 35 13.33 -27.03 38.19
C ALA A 35 12.52 -26.30 37.09
N LEU A 36 12.63 -26.73 35.82
CA LEU A 36 11.85 -26.22 34.72
C LEU A 36 10.34 -26.44 34.95
N HIS A 37 9.90 -27.63 35.30
CA HIS A 37 8.48 -27.93 35.57
C HIS A 37 7.91 -27.02 36.65
N TYR A 38 8.65 -26.81 37.74
CA TYR A 38 8.24 -25.91 38.82
C TYR A 38 8.13 -24.45 38.34
N ALA A 39 9.12 -23.98 37.52
CA ALA A 39 9.12 -22.64 36.99
C ALA A 39 7.93 -22.41 35.99
N ILE A 40 7.65 -23.40 35.14
CA ILE A 40 6.55 -23.39 34.17
C ILE A 40 5.20 -23.32 34.89
N GLU A 41 4.99 -24.14 35.92
CA GLU A 41 3.75 -24.12 36.69
C GLU A 41 3.51 -22.75 37.33
N LYS A 42 4.55 -22.18 37.95
CA LYS A 42 4.48 -20.82 38.54
C LYS A 42 4.23 -19.75 37.52
N LEU A 43 4.85 -19.83 36.32
CA LEU A 43 4.69 -18.91 35.23
C LEU A 43 3.27 -19.01 34.62
N SER A 44 2.76 -20.23 34.40
CA SER A 44 1.42 -20.49 33.90
C SER A 44 0.35 -19.92 34.84
N LYS A 45 0.49 -20.08 36.13
CA LYS A 45 -0.40 -19.48 37.15
C LYS A 45 -0.35 -17.95 37.13
N ARG A 46 0.85 -17.35 36.99
CA ARG A 46 1.03 -15.90 36.95
C ARG A 46 0.48 -15.26 35.67
N LEU A 47 0.67 -15.88 34.52
CA LEU A 47 0.23 -15.43 33.23
C LEU A 47 -1.23 -15.80 32.92
N LYS A 48 -1.85 -16.65 33.76
CA LYS A 48 -3.20 -17.23 33.52
C LYS A 48 -3.32 -17.87 32.14
N THR A 49 -2.27 -18.58 31.73
CA THR A 49 -2.14 -19.20 30.42
C THR A 49 -1.37 -20.48 30.54
N GLU A 50 -1.69 -21.48 29.73
CA GLU A 50 -0.95 -22.75 29.70
C GLU A 50 0.38 -22.52 29.00
N VAL A 51 1.49 -22.67 29.76
CA VAL A 51 2.85 -22.63 29.22
C VAL A 51 3.42 -24.03 29.34
N LYS A 52 4.05 -24.51 28.28
CA LYS A 52 4.76 -25.81 28.23
C LYS A 52 6.20 -25.59 27.81
N ALA A 53 7.09 -26.42 28.24
CA ALA A 53 8.43 -26.57 27.70
C ALA A 53 8.84 -28.05 27.87
N GLU A 54 9.54 -28.58 26.88
CA GLU A 54 9.91 -30.00 26.85
C GLU A 54 11.17 -30.25 27.64
N ARG A 55 12.19 -29.42 27.46
CA ARG A 55 13.51 -29.65 28.03
C ARG A 55 14.25 -28.36 28.31
N ILE A 56 15.02 -28.35 29.39
CA ILE A 56 16.02 -27.34 29.72
C ILE A 56 17.40 -28.00 29.83
N SER A 57 18.42 -27.30 29.36
CA SER A 57 19.82 -27.65 29.57
C SER A 57 20.62 -26.44 29.98
N ILE A 58 21.23 -26.46 31.14
CA ILE A 58 22.04 -25.36 31.67
C ILE A 58 23.50 -25.84 31.71
N ASN A 59 24.38 -25.11 31.03
CA ASN A 59 25.80 -25.34 31.09
C ASN A 59 26.48 -24.16 31.80
N PHE A 60 26.81 -24.38 33.08
CA PHE A 60 27.42 -23.34 33.94
C PHE A 60 28.83 -22.96 33.50
N LEU A 61 29.59 -23.85 32.86
CA LEU A 61 30.94 -23.57 32.38
C LEU A 61 30.91 -22.61 31.14
N LYS A 62 29.93 -22.79 30.28
CA LYS A 62 29.74 -22.00 29.06
C LYS A 62 28.80 -20.84 29.27
N PHE A 63 28.19 -20.68 30.43
CA PHE A 63 27.12 -19.71 30.71
C PHE A 63 26.01 -19.76 29.68
N THR A 64 25.58 -20.98 29.27
CA THR A 64 24.50 -21.18 28.32
C THR A 64 23.31 -21.82 28.97
N LEU A 65 22.10 -21.38 28.53
CA LEU A 65 20.83 -22.01 28.88
C LEU A 65 20.09 -22.27 27.56
N ASP A 66 19.84 -23.55 27.32
CA ASP A 66 19.09 -24.01 26.15
C ASP A 66 17.70 -24.50 26.63
N LEU A 67 16.65 -23.93 26.04
CA LEU A 67 15.25 -24.33 26.24
C LEU A 67 14.69 -24.88 24.93
N HIS A 68 13.97 -25.99 24.98
CA HIS A 68 13.38 -26.64 23.83
C HIS A 68 11.88 -26.86 24.02
N GLY A 69 11.15 -26.77 22.89
CA GLY A 69 9.72 -27.05 22.83
C GLY A 69 8.87 -26.13 23.70
N ILE A 70 9.22 -24.83 23.77
CA ILE A 70 8.43 -23.84 24.51
C ILE A 70 7.16 -23.58 23.74
N SER A 71 6.01 -23.63 24.42
CA SER A 71 4.74 -23.22 23.82
C SER A 71 3.81 -22.57 24.85
N ALA A 72 2.97 -21.66 24.35
CA ALA A 72 1.95 -20.97 25.12
C ALA A 72 0.72 -20.70 24.27
N VAL A 73 -0.48 -20.82 24.86
CA VAL A 73 -1.73 -20.45 24.22
C VAL A 73 -2.28 -19.21 24.91
N LEU A 74 -2.43 -18.13 24.15
CA LEU A 74 -2.96 -16.85 24.61
C LEU A 74 -4.43 -16.74 24.20
N HIS A 75 -5.35 -17.01 25.13
CA HIS A 75 -6.78 -16.93 24.89
C HIS A 75 -7.25 -15.48 24.81
N GLY A 76 -7.92 -15.13 23.73
CA GLY A 76 -8.54 -13.81 23.51
C GLY A 76 -10.06 -13.90 23.39
N LYS A 77 -10.73 -12.75 23.39
CA LYS A 77 -12.21 -12.72 23.26
C LYS A 77 -12.72 -13.18 21.89
N LYS A 78 -11.90 -13.12 20.84
CA LYS A 78 -12.26 -13.41 19.44
C LYS A 78 -11.21 -14.23 18.69
N THR A 79 -10.06 -14.44 19.29
CA THR A 79 -8.92 -15.14 18.68
C THR A 79 -8.13 -15.84 19.76
N ASP A 80 -7.73 -17.05 19.50
CA ASP A 80 -6.68 -17.73 20.25
C ASP A 80 -5.36 -17.53 19.51
N ASN A 81 -4.31 -17.18 20.24
CA ASN A 81 -2.98 -17.02 19.69
C ASN A 81 -2.09 -18.13 20.26
N PHE A 82 -1.47 -18.85 19.37
CA PHE A 82 -0.51 -19.88 19.71
C PHE A 82 0.90 -19.37 19.46
N LEU A 83 1.72 -19.43 20.49
CA LEU A 83 3.15 -19.08 20.43
C LEU A 83 3.96 -20.34 20.74
N SER A 84 4.93 -20.66 19.89
CA SER A 84 5.89 -21.71 20.20
C SER A 84 7.29 -21.35 19.74
N VAL A 85 8.30 -21.91 20.40
CA VAL A 85 9.72 -21.79 20.05
C VAL A 85 10.32 -23.16 20.09
N LYS A 86 10.85 -23.64 18.97
CA LYS A 86 11.49 -24.95 18.89
C LYS A 86 12.73 -25.01 19.78
N SER A 87 13.59 -23.98 19.68
CA SER A 87 14.71 -23.85 20.60
C SER A 87 15.06 -22.39 20.88
N MET A 88 15.34 -22.09 22.12
CA MET A 88 15.87 -20.83 22.61
C MET A 88 17.19 -21.05 23.28
N ARG A 89 18.23 -20.39 22.84
CA ARG A 89 19.56 -20.40 23.49
C ARG A 89 19.85 -19.02 24.05
N LEU A 90 20.17 -19.00 25.33
CA LEU A 90 20.72 -17.83 26.02
C LEU A 90 22.22 -18.06 26.29
N ARG A 91 23.04 -17.10 25.93
CA ARG A 91 24.46 -17.08 26.24
C ARG A 91 24.85 -15.71 26.77
N GLY A 92 25.01 -15.57 28.07
CA GLY A 92 25.12 -14.24 28.68
C GLY A 92 23.90 -13.38 28.35
N TYR A 93 24.11 -12.30 27.66
CA TYR A 93 23.03 -11.38 27.19
C TYR A 93 22.55 -11.64 25.76
N SER A 94 23.11 -12.63 25.08
CA SER A 94 22.71 -13.01 23.73
C SER A 94 21.61 -14.06 23.77
N VAL A 95 20.58 -13.87 22.93
CA VAL A 95 19.43 -14.77 22.79
C VAL A 95 19.31 -15.17 21.32
N GLU A 96 19.23 -16.48 21.10
CA GLU A 96 18.97 -17.05 19.78
C GLU A 96 17.64 -17.81 19.86
N LEU A 97 16.70 -17.45 19.01
CA LEU A 97 15.38 -18.07 18.87
C LEU A 97 15.31 -18.75 17.51
N ASN A 98 15.14 -20.07 17.51
CA ASN A 98 14.99 -20.86 16.30
C ASN A 98 13.55 -21.35 16.19
N GLU A 99 12.98 -21.18 14.99
CA GLU A 99 11.61 -21.55 14.69
C GLU A 99 10.63 -21.01 15.75
N LEU A 100 10.71 -19.68 16.01
CA LEU A 100 9.67 -18.95 16.73
C LEU A 100 8.41 -18.95 15.87
N LYS A 101 7.39 -19.68 16.29
CA LYS A 101 6.14 -19.79 15.57
C LYS A 101 5.03 -19.01 16.28
N PHE A 102 4.32 -18.17 15.53
CA PHE A 102 3.16 -17.42 16.01
C PHE A 102 1.97 -17.66 15.09
N VAL A 103 0.91 -18.25 15.63
CA VAL A 103 -0.32 -18.55 14.89
C VAL A 103 -1.47 -17.81 15.53
N THR A 104 -2.30 -17.14 14.71
CA THR A 104 -3.57 -16.59 15.14
C THR A 104 -4.69 -17.47 14.65
N ASP A 105 -5.53 -17.97 15.58
CA ASP A 105 -6.76 -18.70 15.27
C ASP A 105 -7.96 -17.76 15.50
N ASN A 106 -8.47 -17.21 14.42
CA ASN A 106 -9.62 -16.31 14.46
C ASN A 106 -10.90 -17.11 14.16
N TYR A 107 -11.93 -16.94 15.00
CA TYR A 107 -13.24 -17.59 14.80
C TYR A 107 -13.98 -17.15 13.52
N LYS A 108 -13.49 -16.13 12.83
CA LYS A 108 -14.01 -15.74 11.52
C LYS A 108 -13.23 -16.44 10.40
N PRO A 109 -13.91 -16.91 9.36
CA PRO A 109 -13.23 -17.54 8.23
C PRO A 109 -12.26 -16.54 7.54
N ARG A 110 -11.19 -17.08 7.02
CA ARG A 110 -10.17 -16.31 6.28
C ARG A 110 -10.81 -15.62 5.07
N LYS A 111 -10.53 -14.33 4.86
CA LYS A 111 -11.13 -13.51 3.78
C LYS A 111 -10.95 -14.09 2.38
N ASN A 112 -9.87 -14.82 2.15
CA ASN A 112 -9.48 -15.36 0.85
C ASN A 112 -9.60 -16.89 0.77
N GLU A 113 -10.22 -17.52 1.75
CA GLU A 113 -10.47 -18.96 1.74
C GLU A 113 -11.33 -19.35 0.53
N GLY A 114 -10.89 -20.40 -0.18
CA GLY A 114 -11.56 -20.86 -1.39
C GLY A 114 -11.40 -20.01 -2.65
N ARG A 115 -10.68 -18.88 -2.60
CA ARG A 115 -10.41 -18.05 -3.78
C ARG A 115 -9.14 -18.49 -4.50
N PRO A 116 -9.09 -18.42 -5.86
CA PRO A 116 -7.88 -18.79 -6.62
C PRO A 116 -6.66 -17.89 -6.32
N LYS A 117 -6.86 -16.69 -5.77
CA LYS A 117 -5.80 -15.77 -5.34
C LYS A 117 -5.39 -16.10 -3.90
N ARG A 118 -4.59 -17.14 -3.76
CA ARG A 118 -3.93 -17.46 -2.49
C ARG A 118 -2.84 -16.42 -2.21
N GLY A 119 -2.49 -16.22 -0.94
CA GLY A 119 -1.29 -15.49 -0.57
C GLY A 119 -1.49 -14.03 -0.20
N TRP A 120 -2.69 -13.59 0.14
CA TRP A 120 -2.89 -12.28 0.75
C TRP A 120 -2.59 -12.32 2.23
N PHE A 121 -1.88 -11.29 2.70
CA PHE A 121 -1.68 -11.11 4.13
C PHE A 121 -3.02 -10.79 4.81
N ASP A 122 -3.33 -11.53 5.85
CA ASP A 122 -4.51 -11.32 6.69
C ASP A 122 -4.08 -11.34 8.16
N ALA A 123 -4.01 -10.17 8.77
CA ALA A 123 -3.60 -10.00 10.16
C ALA A 123 -4.50 -10.74 11.17
N GLY A 124 -5.70 -11.17 10.77
CA GLY A 124 -6.58 -12.01 11.57
C GLY A 124 -6.24 -13.50 11.51
N HIS A 125 -5.43 -13.92 10.56
CA HIS A 125 -5.05 -15.32 10.33
C HIS A 125 -3.59 -15.36 9.91
N LEU A 126 -2.70 -15.44 10.91
CA LEU A 126 -1.25 -15.49 10.72
C LEU A 126 -0.72 -16.89 11.06
N ASP A 127 0.27 -17.34 10.33
CA ASP A 127 1.11 -18.49 10.65
C ASP A 127 2.57 -18.09 10.37
N ILE A 128 3.14 -17.33 11.29
CA ILE A 128 4.47 -16.77 11.17
C ILE A 128 5.49 -17.72 11.79
N THR A 129 6.54 -18.02 11.05
CA THR A 129 7.75 -18.67 11.58
C THR A 129 8.92 -17.71 11.43
N ALA A 130 9.68 -17.50 12.51
CA ALA A 130 10.79 -16.57 12.54
C ALA A 130 12.03 -17.19 13.20
N ASN A 131 13.20 -16.73 12.78
CA ASN A 131 14.47 -17.00 13.47
C ASN A 131 15.08 -15.64 13.84
N LEU A 132 15.52 -15.49 15.08
CA LEU A 132 16.02 -14.23 15.61
C LEU A 132 17.29 -14.46 16.42
N LYS A 133 18.31 -13.62 16.17
CA LYS A 133 19.47 -13.48 17.05
C LYS A 133 19.51 -12.07 17.59
N LEU A 134 19.44 -11.94 18.89
CA LEU A 134 19.41 -10.63 19.55
C LEU A 134 20.39 -10.59 20.73
N HIS A 135 20.77 -9.40 21.10
CA HIS A 135 21.57 -9.11 22.29
C HIS A 135 20.82 -8.12 23.17
N ILE A 136 20.73 -8.41 24.45
CA ILE A 136 20.16 -7.51 25.45
C ILE A 136 21.31 -6.62 25.93
N ASN A 137 21.35 -5.38 25.45
CA ASN A 137 22.40 -4.44 25.80
C ASN A 137 22.25 -3.93 27.26
N HIS A 138 20.99 -3.80 27.68
CA HIS A 138 20.65 -3.31 29.00
C HIS A 138 19.27 -3.79 29.42
N TRP A 139 19.11 -4.22 30.67
CA TRP A 139 17.83 -4.57 31.26
C TRP A 139 17.77 -4.07 32.70
N GLN A 140 16.78 -3.23 32.96
CA GLN A 140 16.41 -2.78 34.31
C GLN A 140 14.93 -3.04 34.55
N LYS A 141 14.48 -2.76 35.79
CA LYS A 141 13.07 -2.95 36.18
C LYS A 141 12.10 -2.16 35.32
N ASP A 142 12.49 -1.02 34.83
CA ASP A 142 11.69 -0.02 34.10
C ASP A 142 12.19 0.28 32.69
N SER A 143 13.25 -0.39 32.22
CA SER A 143 13.76 -0.18 30.87
C SER A 143 14.45 -1.42 30.29
N ILE A 144 14.42 -1.53 28.98
CA ILE A 144 15.13 -2.55 28.21
C ILE A 144 15.74 -1.90 26.95
N ASN A 145 16.97 -2.32 26.65
CA ASN A 145 17.62 -2.03 25.37
C ASN A 145 18.12 -3.35 24.78
N ALA A 146 17.75 -3.62 23.54
CA ALA A 146 18.13 -4.83 22.82
C ALA A 146 18.46 -4.51 21.36
N SER A 147 19.37 -5.28 20.79
CA SER A 147 19.75 -5.22 19.39
C SER A 147 19.43 -6.54 18.71
N ILE A 148 18.67 -6.52 17.62
CA ILE A 148 18.47 -7.65 16.72
C ILE A 148 19.55 -7.56 15.64
N PHE A 149 20.40 -8.57 15.54
CA PHE A 149 21.50 -8.63 14.57
C PHE A 149 21.14 -9.42 13.32
N GLU A 150 20.33 -10.45 13.47
CA GLU A 150 19.82 -11.29 12.40
C GLU A 150 18.37 -11.64 12.72
N GLY A 151 17.49 -11.38 11.75
CA GLY A 151 16.10 -11.76 11.84
C GLY A 151 15.59 -12.22 10.48
N THR A 152 14.89 -13.34 10.47
CA THR A 152 14.13 -13.81 9.30
C THR A 152 12.74 -14.18 9.74
N ALA A 153 11.74 -13.97 8.89
CA ALA A 153 10.37 -14.36 9.16
C ALA A 153 9.64 -14.74 7.89
N ILE A 154 8.71 -15.67 8.00
CA ILE A 154 7.79 -16.04 6.91
C ILE A 154 6.39 -16.25 7.49
N ASP A 155 5.38 -15.64 6.86
CA ASP A 155 3.98 -16.02 7.05
C ASP A 155 3.62 -17.09 6.02
N THR A 156 3.42 -18.33 6.47
CA THR A 156 3.20 -19.48 5.58
C THR A 156 1.88 -19.38 4.83
N LEU A 157 0.90 -18.65 5.37
CA LEU A 157 -0.42 -18.49 4.77
C LEU A 157 -0.43 -17.51 3.61
N SER A 158 0.26 -16.39 3.71
CA SER A 158 0.38 -15.41 2.62
C SER A 158 1.63 -15.64 1.76
N GLY A 159 2.65 -16.29 2.31
CA GLY A 159 3.98 -16.40 1.72
C GLY A 159 4.75 -15.08 1.76
N PHE A 160 4.30 -14.11 2.56
CA PHE A 160 5.08 -12.91 2.86
C PHE A 160 6.28 -13.29 3.71
N HIS A 161 7.46 -12.79 3.37
CA HIS A 161 8.68 -13.17 4.08
C HIS A 161 9.61 -11.97 4.25
N ILE A 162 10.34 -11.97 5.32
CA ILE A 162 11.45 -11.06 5.62
C ILE A 162 12.73 -11.88 5.55
N ASN A 163 13.64 -11.50 4.66
CA ASN A 163 14.91 -12.18 4.45
C ASN A 163 15.97 -11.74 5.43
N ASP A 164 15.88 -10.49 5.88
CA ASP A 164 16.86 -9.90 6.77
C ASP A 164 16.22 -8.78 7.60
N LEU A 165 16.49 -8.80 8.89
CA LEU A 165 15.99 -7.84 9.86
C LEU A 165 17.08 -7.51 10.87
N HIS A 166 17.45 -6.24 10.92
CA HIS A 166 18.34 -5.70 11.95
C HIS A 166 17.66 -4.50 12.59
N MET A 167 17.77 -4.31 13.88
CA MET A 167 17.29 -3.09 14.56
C MET A 167 17.81 -3.00 16.00
N GLN A 168 17.81 -1.79 16.52
CA GLN A 168 17.97 -1.52 17.94
C GLN A 168 16.62 -1.10 18.52
N VAL A 169 16.29 -1.61 19.68
CA VAL A 169 15.03 -1.35 20.38
C VAL A 169 15.33 -0.91 21.79
N THR A 170 14.84 0.24 22.17
CA THR A 170 14.89 0.74 23.56
C THR A 170 13.47 1.01 24.03
N SER A 171 13.13 0.59 25.24
CA SER A 171 11.81 0.85 25.82
C SER A 171 11.89 1.13 27.30
N ASP A 172 11.09 2.10 27.78
CA ASP A 172 10.78 2.34 29.17
C ASP A 172 9.40 1.80 29.58
N PHE A 173 8.83 0.88 28.77
CA PHE A 173 7.49 0.31 28.88
C PHE A 173 6.33 1.31 28.75
N LYS A 174 6.62 2.58 28.49
CA LYS A 174 5.65 3.62 28.10
C LYS A 174 5.92 4.07 26.68
N ASN A 175 7.21 4.20 26.35
CA ASN A 175 7.68 4.55 25.04
C ASN A 175 8.54 3.41 24.46
N LEU A 176 8.55 3.30 23.16
CA LEU A 176 9.38 2.37 22.40
C LEU A 176 10.13 3.20 21.34
N TYR A 177 11.44 3.05 21.32
CA TYR A 177 12.32 3.66 20.35
C TYR A 177 12.92 2.55 19.48
N VAL A 178 12.67 2.61 18.18
CA VAL A 178 13.29 1.72 17.20
C VAL A 178 14.31 2.53 16.42
N GLN A 179 15.56 2.08 16.42
CA GLN A 179 16.67 2.79 15.81
C GLN A 179 17.42 1.88 14.84
N ASN A 180 17.94 2.48 13.76
CA ASN A 180 18.77 1.82 12.76
C ASN A 180 18.13 0.51 12.23
N ALA A 181 16.81 0.52 12.03
CA ALA A 181 16.14 -0.65 11.52
C ALA A 181 16.39 -0.80 10.01
N PHE A 182 16.77 -2.01 9.63
CA PHE A 182 16.89 -2.45 8.25
C PHE A 182 16.01 -3.68 8.05
N ILE A 183 15.21 -3.66 6.99
CA ILE A 183 14.30 -4.75 6.63
C ILE A 183 14.51 -5.05 5.15
N ARG A 184 14.79 -6.31 4.82
CA ARG A 184 14.87 -6.77 3.44
C ARG A 184 13.83 -7.83 3.16
N GLN A 185 13.09 -7.63 2.09
CA GLN A 185 12.11 -8.56 1.57
C GLN A 185 12.28 -8.69 0.06
N GLY A 186 12.77 -9.85 -0.41
CA GLY A 186 13.14 -9.98 -1.80
C GLY A 186 14.22 -8.98 -2.19
N ASN A 187 13.90 -8.12 -3.15
CA ASN A 187 14.77 -7.02 -3.58
C ASN A 187 14.35 -5.65 -3.02
N THR A 188 13.34 -5.63 -2.15
CA THR A 188 12.92 -4.43 -1.41
C THR A 188 13.75 -4.29 -0.14
N GLU A 189 14.32 -3.10 0.07
CA GLU A 189 15.12 -2.74 1.23
C GLU A 189 14.54 -1.49 1.87
N ILE A 190 14.33 -1.52 3.19
CA ILE A 190 13.77 -0.43 3.97
C ILE A 190 14.74 -0.09 5.09
N HIS A 191 15.11 1.18 5.17
CA HIS A 191 15.94 1.73 6.23
C HIS A 191 15.12 2.70 7.07
N ILE A 192 15.01 2.44 8.35
CA ILE A 192 14.31 3.28 9.31
C ILE A 192 15.33 3.79 10.30
N PRO A 193 15.79 5.04 10.18
CA PRO A 193 16.82 5.58 11.07
C PRO A 193 16.33 5.64 12.51
N GLU A 194 15.11 6.12 12.73
CA GLU A 194 14.54 6.23 14.07
C GLU A 194 13.03 6.42 14.04
N VAL A 195 12.34 5.66 14.89
CA VAL A 195 10.90 5.79 15.16
C VAL A 195 10.69 5.85 16.66
N GLU A 196 9.95 6.83 17.09
CA GLU A 196 9.43 6.94 18.45
C GLU A 196 7.97 6.51 18.51
N MET A 197 7.63 5.68 19.48
CA MET A 197 6.28 5.16 19.69
C MET A 197 5.87 5.33 21.15
N GLN A 198 4.72 5.94 21.38
CA GLN A 198 4.08 5.94 22.68
C GLN A 198 3.15 4.75 22.81
N LEU A 199 3.42 3.89 23.78
CA LEU A 199 2.64 2.67 23.99
C LEU A 199 1.28 2.97 24.65
N PRO A 200 0.22 2.23 24.30
CA PRO A 200 -1.10 2.50 24.82
C PRO A 200 -1.20 2.18 26.32
N SER A 201 -1.89 3.03 27.07
CA SER A 201 -2.15 2.86 28.50
C SER A 201 -3.63 3.03 28.83
N LYS A 202 -4.33 1.93 29.08
CA LYS A 202 -5.76 1.93 29.46
C LYS A 202 -6.05 2.72 30.72
N LYS A 203 -5.13 2.69 31.70
CA LYS A 203 -5.30 3.42 32.97
C LYS A 203 -5.26 4.94 32.80
N LYS A 204 -4.55 5.42 31.78
CA LYS A 204 -4.39 6.87 31.50
C LYS A 204 -5.21 7.35 30.31
N GLY A 205 -5.95 6.47 29.63
CA GLY A 205 -6.67 6.82 28.39
C GLY A 205 -5.76 7.18 27.20
N ILE A 206 -4.48 6.79 27.27
CA ILE A 206 -3.49 7.09 26.23
C ILE A 206 -3.59 5.99 25.16
N GLY A 207 -3.75 6.40 23.90
CA GLY A 207 -3.69 5.53 22.73
C GLY A 207 -2.25 5.29 22.23
N LEU A 208 -2.10 4.44 21.22
CA LEU A 208 -0.86 4.31 20.46
C LEU A 208 -0.64 5.58 19.64
N SER A 209 0.56 6.14 19.67
CA SER A 209 1.04 7.12 18.70
C SER A 209 2.48 6.81 18.29
N TYR A 210 2.86 7.19 17.10
CA TYR A 210 4.21 6.98 16.58
C TYR A 210 4.58 8.08 15.58
N HIS A 211 5.88 8.34 15.46
CA HIS A 211 6.42 9.21 14.43
C HIS A 211 7.88 8.86 14.13
N THR A 212 8.29 9.11 12.91
CA THR A 212 9.70 9.07 12.51
C THR A 212 10.36 10.42 12.85
N THR A 213 11.54 10.39 13.46
CA THR A 213 12.31 11.62 13.75
C THR A 213 13.17 12.04 12.56
N LYS A 214 13.46 11.08 11.68
CA LYS A 214 14.17 11.26 10.41
C LYS A 214 13.44 10.49 9.32
N PRO A 215 13.51 10.92 8.05
CA PRO A 215 12.85 10.23 6.96
C PRO A 215 13.27 8.75 6.89
N LEU A 216 12.29 7.89 6.79
CA LEU A 216 12.45 6.52 6.35
C LEU A 216 12.87 6.55 4.88
N THR A 217 13.86 5.74 4.52
CA THR A 217 14.28 5.57 3.12
C THR A 217 14.13 4.12 2.70
N ALA A 218 13.75 3.91 1.44
CA ALA A 218 13.61 2.55 0.92
C ALA A 218 13.93 2.47 -0.57
N ARG A 219 14.41 1.31 -0.97
CA ARG A 219 14.39 0.84 -2.35
C ARG A 219 13.29 -0.18 -2.46
N VAL A 220 12.18 0.18 -3.10
CA VAL A 220 10.94 -0.62 -3.12
C VAL A 220 10.71 -1.23 -4.49
N ILE A 221 10.47 -2.53 -4.54
CA ILE A 221 9.87 -3.21 -5.68
C ILE A 221 8.45 -3.61 -5.26
N LEU A 222 7.45 -2.95 -5.85
CA LEU A 222 6.05 -3.14 -5.42
C LEU A 222 5.56 -4.59 -5.60
N GLN A 223 6.18 -5.37 -6.48
CA GLN A 223 5.94 -6.80 -6.60
C GLN A 223 6.19 -7.55 -5.29
N ASP A 224 7.29 -7.24 -4.60
CA ASP A 224 7.68 -7.92 -3.36
C ASP A 224 6.64 -7.70 -2.25
N ILE A 225 6.09 -6.49 -2.16
CA ILE A 225 5.11 -6.12 -1.14
C ILE A 225 3.66 -6.29 -1.59
N SER A 226 3.41 -6.80 -2.80
CA SER A 226 2.07 -6.94 -3.38
C SER A 226 1.14 -7.80 -2.53
N ARG A 227 1.66 -8.81 -1.85
CA ARG A 227 0.89 -9.71 -0.98
C ARG A 227 0.35 -9.02 0.28
N LEU A 228 1.01 -7.95 0.73
CA LEU A 228 0.53 -7.14 1.86
C LEU A 228 -0.60 -6.20 1.47
N PHE A 229 -0.50 -5.60 0.27
CA PHE A 229 -1.38 -4.52 -0.15
C PHE A 229 -2.43 -4.95 -1.18
N THR A 230 -2.00 -5.32 -2.38
CA THR A 230 -2.90 -5.71 -3.46
C THR A 230 -2.18 -6.51 -4.56
N PRO A 231 -2.80 -7.58 -5.12
CA PRO A 231 -2.23 -8.33 -6.23
C PRO A 231 -1.98 -7.52 -7.49
N ALA A 232 -2.64 -6.38 -7.67
CA ALA A 232 -2.39 -5.51 -8.82
C ALA A 232 -0.93 -5.01 -8.88
N LEU A 233 -0.24 -4.96 -7.74
CA LEU A 233 1.16 -4.59 -7.65
C LEU A 233 2.13 -5.73 -8.01
N ALA A 234 1.66 -6.97 -8.17
CA ALA A 234 2.51 -8.13 -8.46
C ALA A 234 3.24 -8.05 -9.81
N GLN A 235 2.78 -7.19 -10.72
CA GLN A 235 3.40 -6.96 -12.01
C GLN A 235 4.43 -5.82 -11.98
N PHE A 236 4.48 -5.06 -10.88
CA PHE A 236 5.30 -3.86 -10.78
C PHE A 236 6.71 -4.24 -10.28
N THR A 237 7.62 -4.46 -11.24
CA THR A 237 9.00 -4.89 -10.99
C THR A 237 10.02 -3.75 -11.02
N LEU A 238 9.59 -2.54 -11.39
CA LEU A 238 10.48 -1.36 -11.48
C LEU A 238 10.91 -0.92 -10.08
N PRO A 239 12.23 -0.82 -9.81
CA PRO A 239 12.72 -0.31 -8.54
C PRO A 239 12.38 1.17 -8.35
N LEU A 240 11.87 1.52 -7.18
CA LEU A 240 11.56 2.89 -6.78
C LEU A 240 12.35 3.25 -5.52
N GLY A 241 13.06 4.36 -5.56
CA GLY A 241 13.57 5.01 -4.35
C GLY A 241 12.44 5.75 -3.66
N LEU A 242 12.28 5.54 -2.36
CA LEU A 242 11.30 6.18 -1.49
C LEU A 242 12.00 6.89 -0.34
N SER A 243 11.56 8.11 -0.02
CA SER A 243 11.87 8.80 1.24
C SER A 243 10.57 9.38 1.79
N VAL A 244 10.29 9.22 3.09
CA VAL A 244 9.04 9.67 3.69
C VAL A 244 9.17 9.82 5.21
N ASN A 245 8.52 10.84 5.77
CA ASN A 245 8.24 10.93 7.19
C ASN A 245 6.86 10.33 7.48
N VAL A 246 6.78 9.50 8.51
CA VAL A 246 5.54 8.81 8.88
C VAL A 246 5.20 9.12 10.31
N SER A 247 3.96 9.50 10.55
CA SER A 247 3.42 9.66 11.90
C SER A 247 1.99 9.11 11.98
N GLY A 248 1.49 8.88 13.19
CA GLY A 248 0.11 8.42 13.29
C GLY A 248 -0.26 7.86 14.65
N THR A 249 -1.41 7.22 14.65
CA THR A 249 -2.01 6.57 15.81
C THR A 249 -2.48 5.16 15.40
N ASP A 250 -3.15 4.47 16.27
CA ASP A 250 -3.79 3.19 15.95
C ASP A 250 -4.99 3.34 14.97
N ASN A 251 -5.39 4.56 14.63
CA ASN A 251 -6.52 4.86 13.75
C ASN A 251 -6.19 5.77 12.57
N THR A 252 -5.01 6.40 12.59
CA THR A 252 -4.56 7.34 11.56
C THR A 252 -3.12 7.05 11.14
N MET A 253 -2.78 7.37 9.89
CA MET A 253 -1.42 7.36 9.38
C MET A 253 -1.23 8.59 8.50
N VAL A 254 -0.20 9.36 8.76
CA VAL A 254 0.16 10.58 8.05
C VAL A 254 1.52 10.36 7.39
N PHE A 255 1.64 10.79 6.17
CA PHE A 255 2.84 10.71 5.36
C PHE A 255 3.23 12.13 4.94
N ASP A 256 4.35 12.60 5.45
CA ASP A 256 4.89 13.91 5.11
C ASP A 256 6.14 13.74 4.25
N ASP A 257 6.38 14.71 3.35
CA ASP A 257 7.57 14.72 2.47
C ASP A 257 7.80 13.40 1.71
N ILE A 258 6.74 12.84 1.15
CA ILE A 258 6.89 11.66 0.29
C ILE A 258 7.69 12.06 -0.94
N GLN A 259 8.84 11.42 -1.13
CA GLN A 259 9.65 11.52 -2.33
C GLN A 259 9.79 10.15 -2.95
N ILE A 260 9.31 9.99 -4.18
CA ILE A 260 9.45 8.74 -4.94
C ILE A 260 10.19 9.05 -6.23
N LYS A 261 11.18 8.23 -6.57
CA LYS A 261 11.93 8.35 -7.82
C LYS A 261 12.37 7.00 -8.37
N THR A 262 12.50 6.92 -9.70
CA THR A 262 13.20 5.80 -10.35
C THR A 262 14.71 5.97 -10.22
N GLU A 263 15.48 4.88 -10.37
CA GLU A 263 16.96 4.91 -10.28
C GLU A 263 17.58 5.85 -11.31
N ASP A 264 16.97 5.99 -12.50
CA ASP A 264 17.41 6.89 -13.58
C ASP A 264 16.86 8.32 -13.44
N GLU A 265 16.13 8.61 -12.37
CA GLU A 265 15.49 9.90 -12.05
C GLU A 265 14.59 10.47 -13.17
N LYS A 266 14.17 9.62 -14.11
CA LYS A 266 13.21 10.05 -15.15
C LYS A 266 11.80 10.18 -14.63
N PHE A 267 11.44 9.46 -13.57
CA PHE A 267 10.21 9.64 -12.82
C PHE A 267 10.52 10.15 -11.42
N GLN A 268 9.83 11.20 -11.03
CA GLN A 268 9.91 11.79 -9.69
C GLN A 268 8.52 12.21 -9.25
N LEU A 269 8.21 11.96 -7.97
CA LEU A 269 6.95 12.37 -7.34
C LEU A 269 7.25 12.91 -5.95
N ALA A 270 6.72 14.09 -5.65
CA ALA A 270 6.66 14.69 -4.33
C ALA A 270 5.22 14.82 -3.90
N ALA A 271 4.88 14.32 -2.72
CA ALA A 271 3.50 14.30 -2.23
C ALA A 271 3.46 14.32 -0.70
N SER A 272 2.29 14.61 -0.16
CA SER A 272 1.96 14.45 1.25
C SER A 272 0.53 13.94 1.38
N GLY A 273 0.18 13.37 2.54
CA GLY A 273 -1.19 12.90 2.72
C GLY A 273 -1.35 11.95 3.90
N GLY A 274 -2.47 11.23 3.91
CA GLY A 274 -2.71 10.33 5.02
C GLY A 274 -3.89 9.38 4.81
N ILE A 275 -4.03 8.54 5.80
CA ILE A 275 -5.10 7.55 5.91
C ILE A 275 -5.76 7.71 7.26
N GLU A 276 -7.06 7.89 7.27
CA GLU A 276 -7.88 8.03 8.46
C GLU A 276 -8.86 6.88 8.61
N HIS A 277 -9.29 6.65 9.85
CA HIS A 277 -10.25 5.60 10.19
C HIS A 277 -9.80 4.18 9.81
N LEU A 278 -8.51 3.85 10.02
CA LEU A 278 -7.91 2.54 9.75
C LEU A 278 -8.70 1.37 10.36
N LYS A 279 -9.34 1.59 11.51
CA LYS A 279 -10.15 0.58 12.21
C LYS A 279 -11.55 0.38 11.62
N ASN A 280 -12.00 1.29 10.77
CA ASN A 280 -13.36 1.26 10.23
C ASN A 280 -13.37 1.37 8.70
N LYS A 281 -13.44 0.22 8.02
CA LYS A 281 -13.44 0.14 6.55
C LYS A 281 -14.54 0.95 5.85
N TYR A 282 -15.63 1.26 6.56
CA TYR A 282 -16.73 2.05 5.99
C TYR A 282 -16.47 3.56 6.07
N LEU A 283 -15.59 3.98 6.98
CA LEU A 283 -15.18 5.37 7.16
C LEU A 283 -13.75 5.61 6.65
N LEU A 284 -13.05 4.56 6.21
CA LEU A 284 -11.69 4.66 5.70
C LEU A 284 -11.63 5.78 4.67
N ASN A 285 -10.78 6.76 4.96
CA ASN A 285 -10.49 7.90 4.11
C ASN A 285 -8.99 7.90 3.79
N ILE A 286 -8.66 7.97 2.51
CA ILE A 286 -7.30 8.09 2.00
C ILE A 286 -7.26 9.40 1.24
N SER A 287 -6.32 10.28 1.56
CA SER A 287 -6.15 11.56 0.87
C SER A 287 -4.67 11.88 0.69
N PHE A 288 -4.30 12.26 -0.53
CA PHE A 288 -2.95 12.68 -0.89
C PHE A 288 -3.00 13.92 -1.75
N HIS A 289 -2.09 14.84 -1.47
CA HIS A 289 -1.76 15.97 -2.32
C HIS A 289 -0.43 15.68 -3.03
N VAL A 290 -0.43 15.76 -4.34
CA VAL A 290 0.76 15.66 -5.18
C VAL A 290 1.24 17.07 -5.48
N ASP A 291 2.32 17.49 -4.83
CA ASP A 291 2.94 18.80 -5.05
C ASP A 291 3.56 18.89 -6.44
N LYS A 292 4.20 17.81 -6.85
CA LYS A 292 4.85 17.70 -8.15
C LYS A 292 5.06 16.24 -8.51
N MET A 293 4.62 15.86 -9.68
CA MET A 293 5.04 14.63 -10.36
C MET A 293 5.63 15.00 -11.72
N THR A 294 6.74 14.39 -12.07
CA THR A 294 7.34 14.53 -13.40
C THR A 294 7.72 13.16 -13.95
N ALA A 295 7.38 12.91 -15.20
CA ALA A 295 7.78 11.73 -15.95
C ALA A 295 8.38 12.19 -17.30
N LYS A 296 9.69 12.00 -17.48
CA LYS A 296 10.37 12.29 -18.74
C LYS A 296 9.91 11.31 -19.82
N GLN A 297 10.09 11.69 -21.06
CA GLN A 297 9.65 10.87 -22.21
C GLN A 297 10.11 9.41 -22.08
N GLY A 298 9.17 8.50 -22.26
CA GLY A 298 9.38 7.06 -22.11
C GLY A 298 9.18 6.52 -20.69
N SER A 299 9.46 7.27 -19.62
CA SER A 299 9.31 6.77 -18.26
C SER A 299 7.86 6.58 -17.83
N ALA A 300 6.95 7.45 -18.26
CA ALA A 300 5.52 7.27 -18.03
C ALA A 300 5.02 5.95 -18.65
N ALA A 301 5.48 5.64 -19.85
CA ALA A 301 5.17 4.39 -20.52
C ALA A 301 5.72 3.18 -19.76
N GLN A 302 6.96 3.23 -19.28
CA GLN A 302 7.57 2.16 -18.47
C GLN A 302 6.78 1.89 -17.19
N ILE A 303 6.35 2.93 -16.48
CA ILE A 303 5.55 2.79 -15.28
C ILE A 303 4.17 2.20 -15.59
N ILE A 304 3.50 2.71 -16.61
CA ILE A 304 2.15 2.28 -16.97
C ILE A 304 2.14 0.85 -17.54
N GLN A 305 3.21 0.42 -18.22
CA GLN A 305 3.37 -0.98 -18.66
C GLN A 305 3.35 -1.99 -17.52
N GLN A 306 3.70 -1.59 -16.31
CA GLN A 306 3.62 -2.45 -15.13
C GLN A 306 2.16 -2.76 -14.74
N PHE A 307 1.19 -1.97 -15.19
CA PHE A 307 -0.23 -2.19 -14.98
C PHE A 307 -0.87 -2.89 -16.20
N PRO A 308 -2.00 -3.61 -16.05
CA PRO A 308 -2.69 -4.27 -17.14
C PRO A 308 -3.43 -3.27 -18.03
N VAL A 309 -2.69 -2.40 -18.69
CA VAL A 309 -3.21 -1.36 -19.60
C VAL A 309 -3.19 -1.85 -21.04
N LYS A 310 -4.21 -1.49 -21.82
CA LYS A 310 -4.30 -1.89 -23.23
C LYS A 310 -3.19 -1.24 -24.07
N LYS A 311 -2.59 -2.03 -24.98
CA LYS A 311 -1.45 -1.57 -25.82
C LYS A 311 -1.68 -0.28 -26.62
N TYR A 312 -2.92 0.01 -27.02
CA TYR A 312 -3.21 1.24 -27.78
C TYR A 312 -3.00 2.52 -26.97
N MET A 313 -3.20 2.46 -25.64
CA MET A 313 -2.94 3.63 -24.77
C MET A 313 -1.45 3.95 -24.65
N MET A 314 -0.57 3.00 -24.89
CA MET A 314 0.88 3.19 -24.82
C MET A 314 1.39 4.14 -25.90
N LYS A 315 0.83 4.06 -27.11
CA LYS A 315 1.19 4.97 -28.22
C LYS A 315 0.79 6.41 -27.88
N GLN A 316 -0.42 6.61 -27.40
CA GLN A 316 -0.92 7.94 -27.02
C GLN A 316 -0.09 8.53 -25.87
N LEU A 317 0.26 7.73 -24.86
CA LEU A 317 1.14 8.17 -23.78
C LEU A 317 2.53 8.59 -24.28
N GLY A 318 3.09 7.86 -25.24
CA GLY A 318 4.35 8.23 -25.88
C GLY A 318 4.25 9.60 -26.58
N ASN A 319 3.11 9.88 -27.22
CA ASN A 319 2.88 11.15 -27.91
C ASN A 319 2.74 12.35 -26.95
N LEU A 320 2.38 12.12 -25.68
CA LEU A 320 2.32 13.19 -24.67
C LEU A 320 3.70 13.73 -24.27
N GLY A 321 4.77 12.98 -24.56
CA GLY A 321 6.15 13.37 -24.25
C GLY A 321 6.46 13.38 -22.76
N ASN A 322 7.02 14.48 -22.27
CA ASN A 322 7.19 14.66 -20.82
C ASN A 322 5.84 14.96 -20.19
N ILE A 323 5.56 14.30 -19.07
CA ILE A 323 4.31 14.49 -18.34
C ILE A 323 4.63 15.07 -16.96
N SER A 324 3.87 16.08 -16.56
CA SER A 324 3.85 16.59 -15.18
C SER A 324 2.44 16.50 -14.62
N TYR A 325 2.33 16.34 -13.31
CA TYR A 325 1.04 16.37 -12.62
C TYR A 325 1.20 17.08 -11.28
N LYS A 326 0.20 17.89 -10.94
CA LYS A 326 0.01 18.47 -9.62
C LYS A 326 -1.48 18.41 -9.29
N GLY A 327 -1.85 17.92 -8.09
CA GLY A 327 -3.26 17.80 -7.75
C GLY A 327 -3.53 16.89 -6.56
N ASP A 328 -4.78 16.53 -6.40
CA ASP A 328 -5.27 15.78 -5.25
C ASP A 328 -5.83 14.42 -5.67
N PHE A 329 -5.65 13.46 -4.80
CA PHE A 329 -6.24 12.12 -4.87
C PHE A 329 -6.90 11.79 -3.55
N SER A 330 -8.13 11.31 -3.59
CA SER A 330 -8.79 10.80 -2.38
C SER A 330 -9.62 9.56 -2.66
N VAL A 331 -9.72 8.68 -1.66
CA VAL A 331 -10.59 7.50 -1.67
C VAL A 331 -11.46 7.51 -0.43
N LEU A 332 -12.75 7.61 -0.61
CA LEU A 332 -13.73 7.52 0.46
C LEU A 332 -14.88 6.61 0.05
N ARG A 333 -15.19 5.60 0.85
CA ARG A 333 -16.32 4.68 0.64
C ARG A 333 -16.38 4.09 -0.78
N LYS A 334 -15.25 3.59 -1.29
CA LYS A 334 -15.11 3.04 -2.65
C LYS A 334 -15.36 4.06 -3.77
N ARG A 335 -15.21 5.32 -3.47
CA ARG A 335 -15.23 6.41 -4.43
C ARG A 335 -13.85 7.03 -4.48
N GLU A 336 -13.22 6.92 -5.63
CA GLU A 336 -11.92 7.51 -5.92
C GLU A 336 -12.14 8.83 -6.62
N VAL A 337 -11.48 9.88 -6.15
CA VAL A 337 -11.59 11.23 -6.72
C VAL A 337 -10.19 11.74 -7.03
N PHE A 338 -10.00 12.19 -8.26
CA PHE A 338 -8.78 12.83 -8.73
C PHE A 338 -9.10 14.24 -9.21
N SER A 339 -8.24 15.20 -8.89
CA SER A 339 -8.28 16.56 -9.43
C SER A 339 -6.86 17.08 -9.62
N GLY A 340 -6.69 18.06 -10.49
CA GLY A 340 -5.39 18.69 -10.70
C GLY A 340 -5.10 19.06 -12.14
N LEU A 341 -3.83 19.40 -12.38
CA LEU A 341 -3.32 19.81 -13.68
C LEU A 341 -2.31 18.78 -14.20
N ILE A 342 -2.55 18.28 -15.40
CA ILE A 342 -1.61 17.44 -16.14
C ILE A 342 -0.99 18.31 -17.23
N GLY A 343 0.31 18.57 -17.11
CA GLY A 343 1.10 19.25 -18.14
C GLY A 343 1.75 18.24 -19.08
N THR A 344 1.72 18.50 -20.38
CA THR A 344 2.35 17.67 -21.41
C THR A 344 3.04 18.53 -22.45
N VAL A 345 3.91 17.95 -23.30
CA VAL A 345 4.51 18.71 -24.44
C VAL A 345 3.51 19.10 -25.51
N VAL A 346 2.34 18.49 -25.53
CA VAL A 346 1.28 18.78 -26.51
C VAL A 346 0.19 19.70 -25.95
N GLY A 347 0.30 20.13 -24.70
CA GLY A 347 -0.65 21.04 -24.02
C GLY A 347 -1.11 20.50 -22.67
N ASP A 348 -1.89 21.30 -21.96
CA ASP A 348 -2.31 21.04 -20.60
C ASP A 348 -3.75 20.50 -20.55
N ILE A 349 -3.98 19.60 -19.58
CA ILE A 349 -5.27 19.02 -19.28
C ILE A 349 -5.60 19.32 -17.81
N SER A 350 -6.66 20.08 -17.58
CA SER A 350 -7.19 20.35 -16.25
C SER A 350 -8.22 19.30 -15.87
N LEU A 351 -7.93 18.53 -14.84
CA LEU A 351 -8.88 17.64 -14.19
C LEU A 351 -9.59 18.40 -13.07
N GLN A 352 -10.77 18.98 -13.34
CA GLN A 352 -11.54 19.61 -12.27
C GLN A 352 -12.11 18.56 -11.32
N SER A 353 -12.53 17.42 -11.86
CA SER A 353 -12.83 16.20 -11.11
C SER A 353 -12.80 14.99 -12.04
N LEU A 354 -12.25 13.89 -11.55
CA LEU A 354 -12.42 12.56 -12.14
C LEU A 354 -12.82 11.62 -11.01
N ILE A 355 -14.00 11.05 -11.09
CA ILE A 355 -14.60 10.24 -10.03
C ILE A 355 -14.83 8.84 -10.55
N ILE A 356 -14.23 7.85 -9.89
CA ILE A 356 -14.49 6.44 -10.12
C ILE A 356 -15.31 5.94 -8.93
N ASN A 357 -16.55 5.56 -9.16
CA ASN A 357 -17.43 5.04 -8.13
C ASN A 357 -17.57 3.51 -8.25
N ASP A 358 -16.81 2.80 -7.44
CA ASP A 358 -16.77 1.34 -7.48
C ASP A 358 -18.07 0.69 -6.94
N SER A 359 -18.88 1.42 -6.19
CA SER A 359 -20.17 0.93 -5.70
C SER A 359 -21.25 0.95 -6.79
N THR A 360 -21.33 2.04 -7.55
CA THR A 360 -22.32 2.19 -8.64
C THR A 360 -21.79 1.72 -9.98
N LYS A 361 -20.46 1.54 -10.09
CA LYS A 361 -19.75 1.19 -11.33
C LYS A 361 -19.89 2.24 -12.42
N TYR A 362 -19.74 3.51 -12.04
CA TYR A 362 -19.64 4.64 -12.96
C TYR A 362 -18.32 5.36 -12.83
N ILE A 363 -17.84 5.87 -13.96
CA ILE A 363 -16.80 6.87 -14.03
C ILE A 363 -17.40 8.16 -14.54
N SER A 364 -17.18 9.25 -13.83
CA SER A 364 -17.63 10.58 -14.23
C SER A 364 -16.51 11.60 -14.07
N GLY A 365 -16.54 12.65 -14.85
CA GLY A 365 -15.49 13.65 -14.78
C GLY A 365 -15.87 14.97 -15.41
N LYS A 366 -15.09 15.99 -15.01
CA LYS A 366 -15.06 17.30 -15.62
C LYS A 366 -13.62 17.66 -15.95
N VAL A 367 -13.33 17.79 -17.23
CA VAL A 367 -11.98 18.03 -17.77
C VAL A 367 -11.99 19.25 -18.65
N GLY A 368 -10.91 20.03 -18.58
CA GLY A 368 -10.68 21.16 -19.46
C GLY A 368 -9.36 21.02 -20.20
N THR A 369 -9.25 21.58 -21.37
CA THR A 369 -8.00 21.64 -22.14
C THR A 369 -7.74 23.05 -22.59
N ASN A 370 -6.48 23.48 -22.52
CA ASN A 370 -6.05 24.77 -23.08
C ASN A 370 -4.95 24.53 -24.10
N ASN A 371 -5.27 24.85 -25.38
CA ASN A 371 -4.37 24.68 -26.51
C ASN A 371 -3.77 23.28 -26.68
N LEU A 372 -4.50 22.23 -26.29
CA LEU A 372 -4.05 20.85 -26.44
C LEU A 372 -3.97 20.49 -27.93
N GLU A 373 -2.80 20.09 -28.42
CA GLU A 373 -2.59 19.56 -29.77
C GLU A 373 -3.13 18.11 -29.84
N LEU A 374 -4.48 18.00 -29.86
CA LEU A 374 -5.19 16.73 -29.73
C LEU A 374 -4.81 15.75 -30.83
N GLY A 375 -4.56 16.21 -32.04
CA GLY A 375 -4.12 15.37 -33.15
C GLY A 375 -2.77 14.73 -32.88
N LYS A 376 -1.80 15.50 -32.38
CA LYS A 376 -0.50 14.93 -31.95
C LYS A 376 -0.66 13.94 -30.81
N ALA A 377 -1.48 14.26 -29.80
CA ALA A 377 -1.75 13.36 -28.68
C ALA A 377 -2.34 12.02 -29.15
N LEU A 378 -3.28 12.05 -30.09
CA LEU A 378 -3.94 10.84 -30.61
C LEU A 378 -3.18 10.17 -31.77
N GLY A 379 -2.20 10.84 -32.38
CA GLY A 379 -1.54 10.39 -33.60
C GLY A 379 -2.44 10.49 -34.84
N MET A 380 -3.25 11.57 -34.93
CA MET A 380 -4.23 11.87 -36.00
C MET A 380 -3.92 13.21 -36.61
N ASP A 381 -3.35 13.25 -37.81
CA ASP A 381 -2.89 14.48 -38.47
C ASP A 381 -4.02 15.44 -38.86
N ASP A 382 -5.23 14.94 -39.06
CA ASP A 382 -6.41 15.72 -39.41
C ASP A 382 -6.93 16.59 -38.25
N ILE A 383 -6.58 16.29 -37.01
CA ILE A 383 -7.01 17.02 -35.82
C ILE A 383 -5.90 17.95 -35.37
N GLY A 384 -6.24 19.21 -35.19
CA GLY A 384 -5.31 20.22 -34.67
C GLY A 384 -5.50 20.47 -33.16
N LYS A 385 -5.28 21.72 -32.79
CA LYS A 385 -5.46 22.21 -31.42
C LYS A 385 -6.93 22.19 -31.01
N ILE A 386 -7.16 21.89 -29.70
CA ILE A 386 -8.47 22.01 -29.08
C ILE A 386 -8.37 22.81 -27.79
N MET A 387 -9.35 23.64 -27.55
CA MET A 387 -9.63 24.31 -26.29
C MET A 387 -11.09 24.00 -25.93
N ALA A 388 -11.31 23.23 -24.89
CA ALA A 388 -12.65 22.75 -24.57
C ALA A 388 -12.76 22.38 -23.10
N ASP A 389 -13.97 22.49 -22.54
CA ASP A 389 -14.40 21.91 -21.30
C ASP A 389 -15.39 20.78 -21.58
N ALA A 390 -15.22 19.65 -20.93
CA ALA A 390 -16.09 18.49 -21.09
C ALA A 390 -16.50 17.90 -19.75
N THR A 391 -17.74 17.44 -19.70
CA THR A 391 -18.28 16.63 -18.61
C THR A 391 -18.73 15.29 -19.17
N PHE A 392 -18.46 14.22 -18.47
CA PHE A 392 -18.85 12.89 -18.91
C PHE A 392 -19.25 11.99 -17.74
N GLU A 393 -20.09 11.01 -18.05
CA GLU A 393 -20.41 9.89 -17.17
C GLU A 393 -20.53 8.61 -17.99
N PHE A 394 -19.77 7.59 -17.65
CA PHE A 394 -19.77 6.29 -18.33
C PHE A 394 -19.94 5.14 -17.36
N ASP A 395 -20.68 4.13 -17.80
CA ASP A 395 -20.85 2.87 -17.10
C ASP A 395 -19.60 1.99 -17.28
N ILE A 396 -18.98 1.57 -16.18
CA ILE A 396 -17.82 0.66 -16.15
C ILE A 396 -18.17 -0.73 -15.61
N SER A 397 -19.47 -1.04 -15.44
CA SER A 397 -19.93 -2.35 -14.98
C SER A 397 -19.73 -3.42 -16.06
N LYS A 398 -18.90 -4.41 -15.74
CA LYS A 398 -18.69 -5.56 -16.63
C LYS A 398 -19.98 -6.35 -16.87
N GLU A 399 -20.82 -6.49 -15.85
CA GLU A 399 -22.09 -7.23 -15.93
C GLU A 399 -23.11 -6.52 -16.83
N ARG A 400 -23.32 -5.20 -16.60
CA ARG A 400 -24.23 -4.41 -17.45
C ARG A 400 -23.74 -4.38 -18.90
N THR A 401 -22.44 -4.16 -19.10
CA THR A 401 -21.83 -4.16 -20.44
C THR A 401 -21.96 -5.54 -21.13
N ALA A 402 -21.74 -6.63 -20.41
CA ALA A 402 -21.90 -7.98 -20.97
C ALA A 402 -23.37 -8.27 -21.34
N LYS A 403 -24.30 -7.93 -20.45
CA LYS A 403 -25.74 -8.07 -20.70
C LYS A 403 -26.20 -7.26 -21.92
N MET A 404 -25.75 -6.00 -22.03
CA MET A 404 -26.05 -5.14 -23.16
C MET A 404 -25.48 -5.70 -24.46
N ARG A 405 -24.23 -6.17 -24.47
CA ARG A 405 -23.61 -6.81 -25.64
C ARG A 405 -24.35 -8.08 -26.09
N GLN A 406 -24.84 -8.88 -25.14
CA GLN A 406 -25.64 -10.05 -25.43
C GLN A 406 -27.01 -9.69 -26.04
N GLN A 407 -27.64 -8.65 -25.54
CA GLN A 407 -29.00 -8.26 -25.98
C GLN A 407 -29.00 -7.43 -27.28
N LEU A 408 -28.06 -6.51 -27.42
CA LEU A 408 -28.03 -5.51 -28.50
C LEU A 408 -26.85 -5.65 -29.46
N GLY A 409 -25.92 -6.56 -29.18
CA GLY A 409 -24.69 -6.73 -29.96
C GLY A 409 -23.76 -5.51 -29.95
N GLY A 410 -23.98 -4.55 -29.04
CA GLY A 410 -23.32 -3.26 -29.04
C GLY A 410 -21.85 -3.30 -28.62
N LYS A 411 -21.05 -2.39 -29.17
CA LYS A 411 -19.59 -2.25 -28.88
C LYS A 411 -19.23 -0.89 -28.29
N LEU A 412 -20.18 0.03 -28.23
CA LEU A 412 -19.95 1.38 -27.72
C LEU A 412 -19.90 1.44 -26.19
N PRO A 413 -19.20 2.40 -25.59
CA PRO A 413 -19.35 2.74 -24.17
C PRO A 413 -20.79 3.21 -23.89
N MET A 414 -21.35 2.82 -22.73
CA MET A 414 -22.63 3.35 -22.27
C MET A 414 -22.38 4.61 -21.43
N GLY A 415 -23.11 5.70 -21.73
CA GLY A 415 -22.95 6.93 -20.97
C GLY A 415 -23.26 8.20 -21.72
N THR A 416 -22.86 9.31 -21.13
CA THR A 416 -23.10 10.65 -21.67
C THR A 416 -21.79 11.45 -21.72
N LEU A 417 -21.70 12.36 -22.69
CA LEU A 417 -20.63 13.34 -22.84
C LEU A 417 -21.24 14.67 -23.23
N LYS A 418 -20.87 15.74 -22.52
CA LYS A 418 -21.18 17.12 -22.89
C LYS A 418 -19.87 17.89 -22.96
N ALA A 419 -19.65 18.59 -24.06
CA ALA A 419 -18.47 19.41 -24.21
C ALA A 419 -18.83 20.80 -24.74
N LYS A 420 -18.17 21.81 -24.18
CA LYS A 420 -18.13 23.17 -24.71
C LYS A 420 -16.76 23.37 -25.35
N VAL A 421 -16.74 23.61 -26.61
CA VAL A 421 -15.53 23.79 -27.42
C VAL A 421 -15.40 25.26 -27.77
N ASP A 422 -14.43 25.94 -27.17
CA ASP A 422 -14.16 27.36 -27.49
C ASP A 422 -13.43 27.49 -28.81
N GLU A 423 -12.49 26.58 -29.08
CA GLU A 423 -11.80 26.51 -30.37
C GLU A 423 -11.37 25.06 -30.66
N ALA A 424 -11.58 24.61 -31.89
CA ALA A 424 -11.04 23.36 -32.42
C ALA A 424 -10.64 23.52 -33.90
N LYS A 425 -9.60 22.77 -34.30
CA LYS A 425 -9.15 22.68 -35.68
C LYS A 425 -9.31 21.26 -36.19
N TYR A 426 -9.97 21.14 -37.34
CA TYR A 426 -10.07 19.89 -38.10
C TYR A 426 -9.68 20.12 -39.54
N LYS A 427 -8.58 19.60 -40.02
CA LYS A 427 -7.98 19.90 -41.32
C LYS A 427 -7.79 21.41 -41.48
N VAL A 428 -8.43 21.98 -42.48
CA VAL A 428 -8.43 23.44 -42.77
C VAL A 428 -9.54 24.19 -42.04
N LEU A 429 -10.50 23.49 -41.46
CA LEU A 429 -11.65 24.08 -40.77
C LEU A 429 -11.28 24.49 -39.35
N LYS A 430 -11.61 25.71 -38.99
CA LYS A 430 -11.51 26.23 -37.63
C LYS A 430 -12.92 26.43 -37.08
N VAL A 431 -13.25 25.65 -36.06
CA VAL A 431 -14.53 25.69 -35.35
C VAL A 431 -14.35 26.49 -34.07
N LYS A 432 -15.27 27.45 -33.85
CA LYS A 432 -15.32 28.25 -32.62
C LYS A 432 -16.72 28.19 -32.01
N ASN A 433 -16.78 28.28 -30.68
CA ASN A 433 -18.03 28.32 -29.93
C ASN A 433 -18.99 27.18 -30.31
N ALA A 434 -18.52 25.97 -30.22
CA ALA A 434 -19.35 24.77 -30.43
C ALA A 434 -19.74 24.12 -29.11
N THR A 435 -20.89 23.45 -29.09
CA THR A 435 -21.30 22.55 -28.04
C THR A 435 -21.58 21.17 -28.60
N LEU A 436 -21.12 20.16 -27.92
CA LEU A 436 -21.33 18.74 -28.23
C LEU A 436 -22.06 18.08 -27.09
N GLU A 437 -23.19 17.47 -27.36
CA GLU A 437 -23.88 16.57 -26.42
C GLU A 437 -23.98 15.19 -27.07
N MET A 438 -23.58 14.18 -26.34
CA MET A 438 -23.63 12.79 -26.78
C MET A 438 -24.23 11.92 -25.68
N SER A 439 -25.03 10.94 -26.08
CA SER A 439 -25.50 9.86 -25.22
C SER A 439 -25.38 8.53 -25.93
N SER A 440 -25.07 7.47 -25.21
CA SER A 440 -24.93 6.13 -25.77
C SER A 440 -25.54 5.09 -24.84
N ASN A 441 -26.31 4.18 -25.41
CA ASN A 441 -26.85 3.01 -24.71
C ASN A 441 -25.98 1.76 -24.91
N GLY A 442 -24.81 1.91 -25.56
CA GLY A 442 -23.89 0.82 -25.86
C GLY A 442 -24.00 0.21 -27.26
N ALA A 443 -25.12 0.36 -27.93
CA ALA A 443 -25.33 -0.07 -29.32
C ALA A 443 -25.50 1.12 -30.26
N VAL A 444 -26.18 2.15 -29.79
CA VAL A 444 -26.45 3.39 -30.53
C VAL A 444 -25.95 4.57 -29.71
N ALA A 445 -25.18 5.44 -30.31
CA ALA A 445 -24.81 6.74 -29.76
C ALA A 445 -25.52 7.84 -30.57
N GLU A 446 -26.19 8.74 -29.86
CA GLU A 446 -26.80 9.93 -30.43
C GLU A 446 -26.00 11.15 -30.02
N GLY A 447 -25.74 12.04 -30.96
CA GLY A 447 -24.95 13.24 -30.74
C GLY A 447 -25.60 14.46 -31.39
N LEU A 448 -25.49 15.60 -30.70
CA LEU A 448 -25.87 16.90 -31.21
C LEU A 448 -24.68 17.84 -31.12
N LEU A 449 -24.16 18.23 -32.28
CA LEU A 449 -23.14 19.27 -32.41
C LEU A 449 -23.79 20.57 -32.86
N VAL A 450 -23.65 21.63 -32.08
CA VAL A 450 -24.12 22.97 -32.39
C VAL A 450 -22.91 23.87 -32.51
N ILE A 451 -22.79 24.54 -33.66
CA ILE A 451 -21.74 25.53 -33.93
C ILE A 451 -22.39 26.86 -34.08
N SER A 452 -22.08 27.80 -33.20
CA SER A 452 -22.60 29.15 -33.23
C SER A 452 -21.51 30.13 -33.68
N SER A 453 -21.71 30.79 -34.81
CA SER A 453 -20.84 31.85 -35.26
C SER A 453 -21.59 33.16 -35.36
N ARG A 454 -20.86 34.24 -35.69
CA ARG A 454 -21.42 35.56 -35.87
C ARG A 454 -22.41 35.63 -37.07
N ILE A 455 -22.25 34.74 -38.04
CA ILE A 455 -22.95 34.75 -39.32
C ILE A 455 -23.89 33.53 -39.47
N LEU A 456 -23.54 32.42 -38.83
CA LEU A 456 -24.13 31.12 -39.10
C LEU A 456 -24.32 30.31 -37.81
N ASP A 457 -25.50 29.77 -37.62
CA ASP A 457 -25.74 28.69 -36.64
C ASP A 457 -25.94 27.37 -37.38
N SER A 458 -25.13 26.39 -37.04
CA SER A 458 -25.20 25.07 -37.64
C SER A 458 -25.48 24.03 -36.58
N LYS A 459 -26.44 23.14 -36.81
CA LYS A 459 -26.76 22.00 -35.96
C LYS A 459 -26.52 20.72 -36.76
N PHE A 460 -25.79 19.78 -36.16
CA PHE A 460 -25.55 18.48 -36.74
C PHE A 460 -26.04 17.44 -35.76
N SER A 461 -27.09 16.72 -36.11
CA SER A 461 -27.54 15.55 -35.36
C SER A 461 -26.86 14.31 -35.94
N CYS A 462 -26.12 13.59 -35.11
CA CYS A 462 -25.38 12.38 -35.48
C CYS A 462 -25.99 11.19 -34.78
N THR A 463 -26.24 10.12 -35.49
CA THR A 463 -26.57 8.80 -34.90
C THR A 463 -25.53 7.82 -35.38
N PHE A 464 -24.82 7.21 -34.44
CA PHE A 464 -23.81 6.19 -34.70
C PHE A 464 -24.27 4.88 -34.13
N THR A 465 -24.42 3.85 -34.96
CA THR A 465 -24.77 2.48 -34.57
C THR A 465 -23.55 1.61 -34.76
N ASP A 466 -23.13 0.92 -33.71
CA ASP A 466 -22.00 -0.02 -33.75
C ASP A 466 -22.39 -1.30 -33.00
N THR A 467 -22.86 -2.27 -33.78
CA THR A 467 -23.26 -3.59 -33.30
C THR A 467 -22.49 -4.67 -34.05
N ASN A 468 -22.70 -5.93 -33.70
CA ASN A 468 -22.11 -7.05 -34.44
C ASN A 468 -22.64 -7.17 -35.89
N GLU A 469 -23.84 -6.66 -36.12
CA GLU A 469 -24.53 -6.76 -37.41
C GLU A 469 -24.46 -5.48 -38.24
N MET A 470 -24.23 -4.32 -37.61
CA MET A 470 -24.35 -3.05 -38.29
C MET A 470 -23.35 -2.01 -37.78
N HIS A 471 -22.59 -1.43 -38.70
CA HIS A 471 -21.78 -0.23 -38.51
C HIS A 471 -22.34 0.89 -39.39
N LYS A 472 -23.08 1.84 -38.82
CA LYS A 472 -23.74 2.90 -39.58
C LYS A 472 -23.63 4.24 -38.87
N MET A 473 -23.28 5.26 -39.63
CA MET A 473 -23.30 6.65 -39.20
C MET A 473 -24.30 7.42 -40.05
N LYS A 474 -25.23 8.13 -39.40
CA LYS A 474 -26.15 9.06 -40.03
C LYS A 474 -25.89 10.45 -39.49
N VAL A 475 -25.74 11.44 -40.36
CA VAL A 475 -25.58 12.84 -39.99
C VAL A 475 -26.70 13.63 -40.67
N LYS A 476 -27.42 14.41 -39.88
CA LYS A 476 -28.46 15.33 -40.37
C LYS A 476 -28.02 16.78 -40.09
N PRO A 477 -27.60 17.54 -41.09
CA PRO A 477 -27.28 18.94 -40.91
C PRO A 477 -28.54 19.83 -40.94
N ALA A 478 -28.54 20.85 -40.07
CA ALA A 478 -29.49 21.96 -40.13
C ALA A 478 -28.69 23.27 -39.98
N VAL A 479 -28.80 24.14 -40.98
CA VAL A 479 -28.01 25.35 -41.04
C VAL A 479 -28.96 26.57 -41.10
N LYS A 480 -28.75 27.53 -40.20
CA LYS A 480 -29.50 28.80 -40.17
C LYS A 480 -28.56 29.98 -40.32
N VAL A 481 -28.76 30.76 -41.36
CA VAL A 481 -27.99 32.02 -41.61
C VAL A 481 -28.59 33.13 -40.76
N LYS A 482 -27.77 33.86 -40.03
CA LYS A 482 -28.14 35.06 -39.30
C LYS A 482 -28.07 36.25 -40.26
N LEU A 483 -29.20 36.74 -40.72
CA LEU A 483 -29.24 37.97 -41.46
C LEU A 483 -28.93 39.15 -40.54
N PHE A 484 -27.94 39.96 -40.86
CA PHE A 484 -27.63 41.17 -40.11
C PHE A 484 -28.82 42.13 -40.26
N SER A 485 -29.58 42.39 -39.21
CA SER A 485 -30.45 43.58 -39.18
C SER A 485 -29.56 44.81 -39.13
N LYS A 486 -29.53 45.60 -40.19
CA LYS A 486 -28.95 46.93 -40.14
C LYS A 486 -29.69 47.70 -39.05
N LYS A 487 -29.04 47.98 -37.91
CA LYS A 487 -29.51 49.05 -37.02
C LYS A 487 -29.59 50.33 -37.85
N LYS A 488 -30.81 50.82 -38.20
CA LYS A 488 -31.02 52.18 -38.62
C LYS A 488 -30.37 53.05 -37.53
N LYS A 489 -29.36 53.82 -37.94
CA LYS A 489 -28.96 55.01 -37.21
C LYS A 489 -30.13 55.99 -37.30
N GLU A 490 -30.89 56.14 -36.26
CA GLU A 490 -31.66 57.31 -36.00
C GLU A 490 -30.64 58.47 -35.88
N LYS A 491 -30.68 59.37 -36.78
CA LYS A 491 -30.11 60.73 -36.69
C LYS A 491 -31.11 61.52 -35.87
N ASP A 492 -30.68 61.95 -34.70
CA ASP A 492 -31.09 63.22 -34.11
C ASP A 492 -29.83 64.05 -33.84
#